data_326538335b5e770d4c8866a4fb4e4fd5
#
_entry.id   326538335b5e770d4c8866a4fb4e4fd5
#
_cell.length_a   1.000
_cell.length_b   1.000
_cell.length_c   1.000
_cell.angle_alpha   90.00
_cell.angle_beta   90.00
_cell.angle_gamma   90.00
#
_symmetry.space_group_name_H-M   'P 1'
#
loop_
_entity.id
_entity.type
_entity.pdbx_description
1 polymer ?
#
loop_
_entity_poly.entity_id
_entity_poly.type
_entity_poly.pdbx_seq_one_letter_code
_entity_poly.pdbx_strand_id
1 'polypeptide(L)'
;MDSKNIHWHKVADYEEEINFSDNNIAVVNANGKQVCLGKYNGSLFAFAYKCPHAGGILAEGWIDAIGNIICPQHRYKYSIINGRNVSGEGYYLTHWPVEKRDDGIFVGVFS
;
A
#
# COMPACT_ATOMS: atom_id res chain seq x y z
N MET A 1 -16.40 -16.88 13.22
CA MET A 1 -15.79 -16.54 12.62
C MET A 1 -16.17 -15.70 11.81
N ASP A 2 -16.07 -14.89 11.70
CA ASP A 2 -16.42 -14.18 10.86
C ASP A 2 -15.65 -14.01 9.84
N SER A 3 -15.78 -14.52 8.99
CA SER A 3 -14.95 -14.43 7.93
C SER A 3 -15.19 -13.23 7.18
N LYS A 4 -14.17 -12.49 7.01
CA LYS A 4 -14.20 -11.41 6.07
C LYS A 4 -13.95 -11.97 4.71
N ASN A 5 -14.79 -11.61 3.78
CA ASN A 5 -14.61 -12.01 2.40
C ASN A 5 -13.62 -11.07 1.72
N ILE A 6 -12.61 -11.65 1.09
CA ILE A 6 -11.66 -10.88 0.30
C ILE A 6 -12.17 -10.86 -1.13
N HIS A 7 -12.29 -9.65 -1.68
CA HIS A 7 -12.63 -9.47 -3.08
C HIS A 7 -11.39 -8.99 -3.82
N TRP A 8 -10.94 -9.79 -4.78
CA TRP A 8 -9.73 -9.48 -5.53
C TRP A 8 -10.07 -8.61 -6.72
N HIS A 9 -9.40 -7.47 -6.80
CA HIS A 9 -9.62 -6.52 -7.87
C HIS A 9 -8.35 -6.37 -8.69
N LYS A 10 -8.46 -6.55 -9.98
CA LYS A 10 -7.32 -6.37 -10.88
C LYS A 10 -7.00 -4.89 -10.95
N VAL A 11 -5.76 -4.53 -10.70
CA VAL A 11 -5.30 -3.14 -10.75
C VAL A 11 -4.37 -2.90 -11.94
N ALA A 12 -3.86 -3.95 -12.55
CA ALA A 12 -3.04 -3.85 -13.77
C ALA A 12 -3.00 -5.20 -14.47
N ASP A 13 -2.78 -5.20 -15.77
CA ASP A 13 -2.63 -6.46 -16.52
C ASP A 13 -1.25 -7.08 -16.28
N TYR A 14 -0.24 -6.26 -16.04
CA TYR A 14 1.10 -6.71 -15.72
C TYR A 14 1.82 -5.60 -14.98
N GLU A 15 2.91 -5.95 -14.30
CA GLU A 15 3.60 -5.00 -13.41
C GLU A 15 4.14 -3.79 -14.14
N GLU A 16 4.63 -3.97 -15.36
CA GLU A 16 5.20 -2.88 -16.14
C GLU A 16 4.18 -1.81 -16.52
N GLU A 17 2.89 -2.15 -16.44
CA GLU A 17 1.82 -1.19 -16.70
C GLU A 17 1.63 -0.21 -15.53
N ILE A 18 2.11 -0.57 -14.35
CA ILE A 18 1.94 0.25 -13.17
C ILE A 18 2.95 1.40 -13.19
N ASN A 19 2.45 2.60 -12.97
CA ASN A 19 3.24 3.82 -13.11
C ASN A 19 3.88 4.20 -11.78
N PHE A 20 4.97 3.54 -11.43
CA PHE A 20 5.68 3.86 -10.20
C PHE A 20 6.44 5.18 -10.35
N SER A 21 6.31 6.04 -9.34
CA SER A 21 7.10 7.26 -9.27
C SER A 21 8.53 6.94 -8.80
N ASP A 22 9.39 7.94 -8.74
CA ASP A 22 10.78 7.75 -8.36
C ASP A 22 10.93 7.18 -6.94
N ASN A 23 9.91 7.35 -6.11
CA ASN A 23 9.91 6.83 -4.74
C ASN A 23 9.42 5.37 -4.66
N ASN A 24 9.23 4.70 -5.79
CA ASN A 24 8.75 3.32 -5.88
C ASN A 24 7.33 3.14 -5.34
N ILE A 25 6.51 4.18 -5.44
CA ILE A 25 5.11 4.14 -5.02
C ILE A 25 4.24 4.53 -6.21
N ALA A 26 3.18 3.76 -6.43
CA ALA A 26 2.16 4.08 -7.43
C ALA A 26 0.81 4.16 -6.74
N VAL A 27 -0.12 4.90 -7.33
CA VAL A 27 -1.50 4.94 -6.87
C VAL A 27 -2.33 4.19 -7.89
N VAL A 28 -3.09 3.21 -7.42
CA VAL A 28 -3.99 2.44 -8.27
C VAL A 28 -5.39 2.50 -7.70
N ASN A 29 -6.36 2.10 -8.51
CA ASN A 29 -7.76 2.06 -8.09
C ASN A 29 -8.17 0.61 -7.88
N ALA A 30 -8.63 0.30 -6.67
CA ALA A 30 -9.15 -1.01 -6.35
C ALA A 30 -10.58 -0.83 -5.85
N ASN A 31 -11.54 -1.20 -6.69
CA ASN A 31 -12.96 -1.10 -6.36
C ASN A 31 -13.38 0.33 -6.00
N GLY A 32 -12.91 1.30 -6.79
CA GLY A 32 -13.25 2.70 -6.55
C GLY A 32 -12.46 3.38 -5.46
N LYS A 33 -11.54 2.66 -4.84
CA LYS A 33 -10.71 3.18 -3.75
C LYS A 33 -9.30 3.41 -4.23
N GLN A 34 -8.74 4.56 -3.90
CA GLN A 34 -7.32 4.82 -4.17
C GLN A 34 -6.47 4.03 -3.18
N VAL A 35 -5.53 3.28 -3.71
CA VAL A 35 -4.65 2.42 -2.94
C VAL A 35 -3.22 2.69 -3.40
N CYS A 36 -2.29 2.77 -2.47
CA CYS A 36 -0.87 2.85 -2.82
C CYS A 36 -0.32 1.45 -3.03
N LEU A 37 0.48 1.30 -4.08
CA LEU A 37 1.31 0.11 -4.27
C LEU A 37 2.76 0.53 -4.07
N GLY A 38 3.44 -0.09 -3.11
CA GLY A 38 4.85 0.15 -2.88
C GLY A 38 5.68 -1.02 -3.36
N LYS A 39 6.77 -0.73 -4.03
CA LYS A 39 7.70 -1.76 -4.46
C LYS A 39 8.87 -1.80 -3.49
N TYR A 40 9.08 -2.94 -2.86
CA TYR A 40 10.14 -3.09 -1.90
C TYR A 40 10.68 -4.52 -1.98
N ASN A 41 11.99 -4.63 -2.18
CA ASN A 41 12.67 -5.94 -2.20
C ASN A 41 12.09 -6.90 -3.24
N GLY A 42 11.68 -6.37 -4.38
CA GLY A 42 11.12 -7.18 -5.48
C GLY A 42 9.67 -7.57 -5.33
N SER A 43 9.02 -7.17 -4.23
CA SER A 43 7.62 -7.49 -3.98
C SER A 43 6.77 -6.24 -3.99
N LEU A 44 5.45 -6.42 -4.16
CA LEU A 44 4.50 -5.33 -4.16
C LEU A 44 3.67 -5.39 -2.89
N PHE A 45 3.45 -4.24 -2.28
CA PHE A 45 2.67 -4.12 -1.06
C PHE A 45 1.62 -3.04 -1.25
N ALA A 46 0.38 -3.32 -0.84
CA ALA A 46 -0.72 -2.37 -0.96
C ALA A 46 -1.04 -1.76 0.39
N PHE A 47 -1.14 -0.45 0.46
CA PHE A 47 -1.44 0.24 1.70
C PHE A 47 -2.27 1.49 1.44
N ALA A 48 -2.80 2.07 2.50
CA ALA A 48 -3.73 3.19 2.40
C ALA A 48 -3.10 4.40 1.73
N TYR A 49 -3.90 5.10 0.97
CA TYR A 49 -3.47 6.32 0.29
C TYR A 49 -3.19 7.45 1.28
N LYS A 50 -3.96 7.53 2.37
CA LYS A 50 -3.81 8.59 3.35
C LYS A 50 -3.22 8.06 4.65
N CYS A 51 -2.37 8.88 5.26
CA CYS A 51 -1.79 8.58 6.56
C CYS A 51 -2.91 8.56 7.62
N PRO A 52 -2.97 7.53 8.47
CA PRO A 52 -4.02 7.46 9.49
C PRO A 52 -3.95 8.56 10.54
N HIS A 53 -2.80 9.23 10.65
CA HIS A 53 -2.63 10.28 11.63
C HIS A 53 -3.38 11.57 11.22
N ALA A 54 -2.98 12.17 10.10
CA ALA A 54 -3.50 13.50 9.73
C ALA A 54 -3.92 13.58 8.28
N GLY A 55 -4.07 12.44 7.61
CA GLY A 55 -4.52 12.44 6.22
C GLY A 55 -3.47 12.88 5.20
N GLY A 56 -2.20 12.90 5.57
CA GLY A 56 -1.15 13.18 4.59
C GLY A 56 -1.12 12.14 3.50
N ILE A 57 -0.70 12.53 2.30
CA ILE A 57 -0.74 11.65 1.15
C ILE A 57 0.52 10.77 1.16
N LEU A 58 0.34 9.48 1.45
CA LEU A 58 1.47 8.56 1.57
C LEU A 58 2.18 8.32 0.24
N ALA A 59 1.48 8.49 -0.88
CA ALA A 59 2.12 8.37 -2.18
C ALA A 59 3.20 9.42 -2.41
N GLU A 60 3.18 10.51 -1.63
CA GLU A 60 4.19 11.57 -1.71
C GLU A 60 5.33 11.35 -0.72
N GLY A 61 5.27 10.30 0.07
CA GLY A 61 6.34 9.95 1.01
C GLY A 61 7.41 9.11 0.34
N TRP A 62 8.07 8.30 1.15
CA TRP A 62 9.11 7.40 0.61
C TRP A 62 9.22 6.15 1.46
N ILE A 63 9.77 5.10 0.86
CA ILE A 63 9.96 3.81 1.53
C ILE A 63 11.44 3.74 1.92
N ASP A 64 11.70 3.46 3.20
CA ASP A 64 13.08 3.38 3.68
C ASP A 64 13.70 2.00 3.39
N ALA A 65 14.95 1.82 3.78
CA ALA A 65 15.73 0.63 3.43
C ALA A 65 15.18 -0.65 4.07
N ILE A 66 14.35 -0.54 5.10
CA ILE A 66 13.84 -1.70 5.82
C ILE A 66 12.33 -1.89 5.65
N GLY A 67 11.73 -1.21 4.67
CA GLY A 67 10.34 -1.46 4.31
C GLY A 67 9.32 -0.66 5.08
N ASN A 68 9.68 0.54 5.53
CA ASN A 68 8.72 1.43 6.15
C ASN A 68 8.36 2.55 5.20
N ILE A 69 7.07 2.89 5.14
CA ILE A 69 6.61 4.09 4.43
C ILE A 69 6.65 5.26 5.40
N ILE A 70 7.25 6.36 4.97
CA ILE A 70 7.40 7.55 5.79
C ILE A 70 6.44 8.60 5.27
N CYS A 71 5.52 9.04 6.14
CA CYS A 71 4.56 10.07 5.79
C CYS A 71 5.29 11.42 5.62
N PRO A 72 5.05 12.14 4.53
CA PRO A 72 5.78 13.39 4.31
C PRO A 72 5.38 14.51 5.25
N GLN A 73 4.22 14.39 5.90
CA GLN A 73 3.69 15.50 6.69
C GLN A 73 4.37 15.62 8.05
N HIS A 74 4.44 14.53 8.83
CA HIS A 74 5.07 14.57 10.15
C HIS A 74 6.10 13.46 10.33
N ARG A 75 6.46 12.79 9.24
CA ARG A 75 7.48 11.73 9.20
C ARG A 75 7.14 10.52 10.07
N TYR A 76 5.86 10.27 10.30
CA TYR A 76 5.43 9.04 10.94
C TYR A 76 5.79 7.87 10.02
N LYS A 77 6.22 6.76 10.61
CA LYS A 77 6.67 5.59 9.87
C LYS A 77 5.79 4.40 10.14
N TYR A 78 5.46 3.69 9.07
CA TYR A 78 4.64 2.48 9.17
C TYR A 78 5.28 1.38 8.32
N SER A 79 5.27 0.15 8.84
CA SER A 79 5.71 -0.99 8.03
C SER A 79 4.72 -1.20 6.89
N ILE A 80 5.19 -1.30 5.66
CA ILE A 80 4.31 -1.61 4.53
C ILE A 80 3.91 -3.09 4.51
N ILE A 81 4.57 -3.91 5.32
CA ILE A 81 4.31 -5.34 5.38
C ILE A 81 3.15 -5.64 6.31
N ASN A 82 3.09 -5.00 7.48
CA ASN A 82 2.07 -5.33 8.48
C ASN A 82 1.32 -4.11 9.03
N GLY A 83 1.62 -2.90 8.56
CA GLY A 83 0.90 -1.70 8.97
C GLY A 83 1.29 -1.13 10.33
N ARG A 84 2.24 -1.75 11.01
CA ARG A 84 2.61 -1.28 12.35
C ARG A 84 3.30 0.08 12.29
N ASN A 85 2.88 0.97 13.19
CA ASN A 85 3.54 2.24 13.38
C ASN A 85 4.87 1.97 14.11
N VAL A 86 5.97 2.28 13.47
CA VAL A 86 7.29 1.99 14.02
C VAL A 86 7.96 3.22 14.61
N SER A 87 7.33 4.39 14.49
CA SER A 87 7.87 5.62 15.08
C SER A 87 7.20 5.98 16.40
N GLY A 88 6.29 5.16 16.90
CA GLY A 88 5.85 5.21 18.29
C GLY A 88 4.59 6.01 18.57
N GLU A 89 3.83 6.41 17.54
CA GLU A 89 2.64 7.25 17.76
C GLU A 89 1.35 6.47 17.99
N GLY A 90 1.36 5.16 17.73
CA GLY A 90 0.22 4.32 18.05
C GLY A 90 -0.84 4.19 16.97
N TYR A 91 -0.68 4.79 15.82
CA TYR A 91 -1.62 4.64 14.71
C TYR A 91 -1.32 3.36 13.94
N TYR A 92 -2.24 2.93 13.10
CA TYR A 92 -2.09 1.70 12.33
C TYR A 92 -2.42 1.98 10.88
N LEU A 93 -1.53 1.57 9.99
CA LEU A 93 -1.72 1.75 8.55
C LEU A 93 -2.53 0.58 8.00
N THR A 94 -3.65 0.88 7.37
CA THR A 94 -4.42 -0.14 6.67
C THR A 94 -3.62 -0.62 5.47
N HIS A 95 -3.58 -1.95 5.28
CA HIS A 95 -2.89 -2.57 4.16
C HIS A 95 -3.69 -3.75 3.66
N TRP A 96 -3.38 -4.20 2.44
CA TRP A 96 -4.13 -5.27 1.79
C TRP A 96 -3.17 -6.22 1.09
N PRO A 97 -3.55 -7.49 0.91
CA PRO A 97 -2.70 -8.43 0.19
C PRO A 97 -2.66 -8.11 -1.30
N VAL A 98 -1.55 -8.44 -1.93
CA VAL A 98 -1.33 -8.29 -3.36
C VAL A 98 -0.97 -9.65 -3.92
N GLU A 99 -1.57 -10.01 -5.06
CA GLU A 99 -1.20 -11.23 -5.78
C GLU A 99 -0.80 -10.91 -7.19
N LYS A 100 0.33 -11.45 -7.61
CA LYS A 100 0.73 -11.43 -9.01
C LYS A 100 0.25 -12.75 -9.62
N ARG A 101 -0.61 -12.64 -10.62
CA ARG A 101 -1.16 -13.80 -11.32
C ARG A 101 -0.78 -13.72 -12.79
N ASP A 102 -0.97 -14.84 -13.52
CA ASP A 102 -0.66 -14.87 -14.94
C ASP A 102 -1.45 -13.82 -15.73
N ASP A 103 -2.65 -13.49 -15.27
CA ASP A 103 -3.53 -12.56 -15.99
C ASP A 103 -3.54 -11.16 -15.36
N GLY A 104 -2.70 -10.88 -14.38
CA GLY A 104 -2.63 -9.53 -13.84
C GLY A 104 -2.15 -9.41 -12.40
N ILE A 105 -2.16 -8.18 -11.94
CA ILE A 105 -1.84 -7.82 -10.55
C ILE A 105 -3.15 -7.52 -9.84
N PHE A 106 -3.37 -8.15 -8.70
CA PHE A 106 -4.63 -8.05 -7.98
C PHE A 106 -4.40 -7.57 -6.54
N VAL A 107 -5.30 -6.73 -6.05
CA VAL A 107 -5.32 -6.29 -4.66
C VAL A 107 -6.58 -6.86 -4.01
N GLY A 108 -6.43 -7.49 -2.86
CA GLY A 108 -7.53 -8.06 -2.11
C GLY A 108 -8.11 -7.05 -1.14
N VAL A 109 -9.38 -6.70 -1.32
CA VAL A 109 -10.05 -5.71 -0.48
C VAL A 109 -11.14 -6.44 0.31
N PHE A 110 -11.22 -6.13 1.60
CA PHE A 110 -12.25 -6.73 2.44
C PHE A 110 -13.57 -5.99 2.26
N SER A 111 -14.64 -6.73 2.22
CA SER A 111 -15.97 -6.15 2.10
C SER A 111 -16.63 -5.98 3.46
#